data_e7822c8077a623ba7262de2dde46d906
#
_entry.id   e7822c8077a623ba7262de2dde46d906
#
_cell.length_a   1.000
_cell.length_b   1.000
_cell.length_c   1.000
_cell.angle_alpha   90.00
_cell.angle_beta   90.00
_cell.angle_gamma   90.00
#
_symmetry.space_group_name_H-M   'P 1'
#
loop_
_entity.id
_entity.type
_entity.pdbx_description
1 polymer ?
#
loop_
_entity_poly.entity_id
_entity_poly.type
_entity_poly.pdbx_seq_one_letter_code
_entity_poly.pdbx_strand_id
1 'polypeptide(L)'
;PPEPSRRQRQMCIRDSCIIVSSDSNEILKEGEIYAADILLQRSAKLASDDAGKIDAIIDCLNHAESNLNKHFDYVVDLDVTSPLRNLIDIENCLEFTKDQGFKNLITVTNSKKNPYFNQIEITNEGPQLVKSGHNIKGRQSAPKVYDMNASIYVWSRDFLINEKTLFSRDTIVYDMPEERSLDIDNELDFKIVKHLIENEL
;
A
#
# COMPACT_ATOMS: atom_id res chain seq x y z
N PRO A 1 24.17 11.33 0.80
CA PRO A 1 23.01 10.90 1.58
C PRO A 1 23.48 10.30 2.89
N PRO A 2 22.82 10.56 4.05
CA PRO A 2 23.22 9.95 5.29
C PRO A 2 23.07 8.42 5.17
N GLU A 3 24.10 7.68 5.58
CA GLU A 3 24.02 6.23 5.66
C GLU A 3 22.81 5.83 6.53
N PRO A 4 21.97 4.88 6.10
CA PRO A 4 20.88 4.39 6.91
C PRO A 4 21.46 3.88 8.23
N SER A 5 20.96 4.42 9.33
CA SER A 5 21.49 4.10 10.66
C SER A 5 21.44 2.58 10.89
N ARG A 6 22.43 2.05 11.62
CA ARG A 6 22.45 0.62 12.07
C ARG A 6 21.14 0.19 12.73
N ARG A 7 20.38 1.11 13.35
CA ARG A 7 19.05 0.86 13.93
C ARG A 7 18.00 0.53 12.87
N GLN A 8 18.02 1.17 11.69
CA GLN A 8 17.11 0.83 10.60
C GLN A 8 17.37 -0.57 10.02
N ARG A 9 18.62 -1.06 10.09
CA ARG A 9 18.96 -2.45 9.70
C ARG A 9 18.66 -3.49 10.79
N GLN A 10 18.55 -3.10 12.05
CA GLN A 10 18.29 -4.04 13.17
C GLN A 10 16.80 -4.31 13.42
N MET A 11 15.91 -3.46 12.92
CA MET A 11 14.46 -3.66 12.98
C MET A 11 13.92 -4.49 11.81
N CYS A 12 14.72 -4.79 10.80
CA CYS A 12 14.37 -5.80 9.80
C CYS A 12 14.29 -7.16 10.51
N ILE A 13 13.09 -7.70 10.57
CA ILE A 13 12.80 -9.07 10.98
C ILE A 13 13.88 -9.97 10.38
N ARG A 14 14.56 -10.75 11.19
CA ARG A 14 15.82 -11.47 10.88
C ARG A 14 15.82 -12.33 9.61
N ASP A 15 14.67 -12.50 8.96
CA ASP A 15 14.48 -13.33 7.77
C ASP A 15 13.68 -12.62 6.65
N SER A 16 13.64 -11.28 6.63
CA SER A 16 13.01 -10.51 5.57
C SER A 16 13.90 -10.34 4.34
N CYS A 17 13.30 -10.11 3.18
CA CYS A 17 13.96 -9.76 1.94
C CYS A 17 13.28 -8.52 1.36
N ILE A 18 14.07 -7.51 1.01
CA ILE A 18 13.59 -6.28 0.39
C ILE A 18 13.83 -6.36 -1.11
N ILE A 19 12.74 -6.27 -1.87
CA ILE A 19 12.78 -6.29 -3.34
C ILE A 19 12.32 -4.94 -3.86
N VAL A 20 13.08 -4.39 -4.79
CA VAL A 20 12.63 -3.28 -5.62
C VAL A 20 12.38 -3.81 -7.03
N SER A 21 11.13 -3.70 -7.50
CA SER A 21 10.72 -4.11 -8.85
C SER A 21 10.29 -2.90 -9.65
N SER A 22 10.95 -2.65 -10.77
CA SER A 22 10.62 -1.56 -11.67
C SER A 22 11.06 -1.88 -13.10
N ASP A 23 10.41 -1.27 -14.08
CA ASP A 23 10.85 -1.22 -15.49
C ASP A 23 11.85 -0.09 -15.74
N SER A 24 11.99 0.86 -14.81
CA SER A 24 12.98 1.94 -14.87
C SER A 24 14.31 1.53 -14.23
N ASN A 25 15.39 1.60 -15.01
CA ASN A 25 16.73 1.40 -14.50
C ASN A 25 17.16 2.47 -13.47
N GLU A 26 16.58 3.65 -13.51
CA GLU A 26 16.85 4.73 -12.56
C GLU A 26 16.30 4.37 -11.19
N ILE A 27 15.07 3.86 -11.13
CA ILE A 27 14.46 3.39 -9.88
C ILE A 27 15.24 2.19 -9.31
N LEU A 28 15.69 1.26 -10.15
CA LEU A 28 16.49 0.14 -9.68
C LEU A 28 17.84 0.58 -9.10
N LYS A 29 18.48 1.60 -9.68
CA LYS A 29 19.70 2.20 -9.11
C LYS A 29 19.47 2.84 -7.75
N GLU A 30 18.34 3.51 -7.55
CA GLU A 30 17.96 4.01 -6.23
C GLU A 30 17.78 2.85 -5.23
N GLY A 31 17.13 1.76 -5.65
CA GLY A 31 17.04 0.54 -4.84
C GLY A 31 18.41 -0.01 -4.41
N GLU A 32 19.41 0.03 -5.30
CA GLU A 32 20.80 -0.37 -5.01
C GLU A 32 21.43 0.57 -3.97
N ILE A 33 21.27 1.88 -4.13
CA ILE A 33 21.82 2.90 -3.21
C ILE A 33 21.27 2.68 -1.79
N TYR A 34 20.01 2.31 -1.67
CA TYR A 34 19.35 2.02 -0.38
C TYR A 34 19.44 0.57 0.07
N ALA A 35 20.33 -0.22 -0.58
CA ALA A 35 20.66 -1.59 -0.21
C ALA A 35 19.46 -2.55 -0.17
N ALA A 36 18.58 -2.49 -1.19
CA ALA A 36 17.60 -3.54 -1.43
C ALA A 36 18.33 -4.87 -1.72
N ASP A 37 17.76 -5.97 -1.21
CA ASP A 37 18.38 -7.29 -1.36
C ASP A 37 18.27 -7.84 -2.78
N ILE A 38 17.18 -7.52 -3.47
CA ILE A 38 16.93 -7.93 -4.86
C ILE A 38 16.43 -6.74 -5.66
N LEU A 39 17.08 -6.51 -6.82
CA LEU A 39 16.64 -5.56 -7.82
C LEU A 39 16.05 -6.34 -9.00
N LEU A 40 14.74 -6.23 -9.18
CA LEU A 40 14.03 -6.98 -10.20
C LEU A 40 13.61 -6.08 -11.36
N GLN A 41 14.22 -6.29 -12.53
CA GLN A 41 13.76 -5.65 -13.75
C GLN A 41 12.38 -6.20 -14.12
N ARG A 42 11.35 -5.38 -13.97
CA ARG A 42 9.98 -5.77 -14.29
C ARG A 42 9.82 -5.97 -15.79
N SER A 43 9.18 -7.08 -16.17
CA SER A 43 8.91 -7.34 -17.58
C SER A 43 7.91 -6.33 -18.14
N ALA A 44 7.99 -6.03 -19.43
CA ALA A 44 7.07 -5.12 -20.12
C ALA A 44 5.58 -5.54 -19.95
N LYS A 45 5.31 -6.84 -19.82
CA LYS A 45 3.97 -7.36 -19.56
C LYS A 45 3.43 -6.93 -18.20
N LEU A 46 4.27 -6.93 -17.16
CA LEU A 46 3.89 -6.55 -15.79
C LEU A 46 4.03 -5.03 -15.54
N ALA A 47 4.58 -4.29 -16.48
CA ALA A 47 4.71 -2.83 -16.45
C ALA A 47 3.67 -2.12 -17.33
N SER A 48 2.79 -2.86 -18.01
CA SER A 48 1.73 -2.27 -18.83
C SER A 48 0.60 -1.72 -17.96
N ASP A 49 -0.15 -0.75 -18.49
CA ASP A 49 -1.31 -0.14 -17.81
C ASP A 49 -2.42 -1.17 -17.49
N ASP A 50 -2.47 -2.28 -18.24
CA ASP A 50 -3.42 -3.38 -18.01
C ASP A 50 -2.90 -4.41 -16.99
N ALA A 51 -1.66 -4.28 -16.53
CA ALA A 51 -1.08 -5.25 -15.59
C ALA A 51 -1.67 -5.08 -14.19
N GLY A 52 -2.17 -6.17 -13.61
CA GLY A 52 -2.61 -6.17 -12.23
C GLY A 52 -1.44 -6.01 -11.25
N LYS A 53 -1.58 -5.13 -10.26
CA LYS A 53 -0.59 -4.92 -9.20
C LYS A 53 -0.21 -6.25 -8.52
N ILE A 54 -1.18 -7.12 -8.26
CA ILE A 54 -0.98 -8.40 -7.58
C ILE A 54 -0.07 -9.33 -8.38
N ASP A 55 -0.15 -9.37 -9.70
CA ASP A 55 0.72 -10.20 -10.51
C ASP A 55 2.19 -9.78 -10.42
N ALA A 56 2.46 -8.47 -10.32
CA ALA A 56 3.81 -7.96 -10.10
C ALA A 56 4.35 -8.32 -8.71
N ILE A 57 3.50 -8.29 -7.68
CA ILE A 57 3.86 -8.70 -6.31
C ILE A 57 4.17 -10.20 -6.25
N ILE A 58 3.37 -11.03 -6.91
CA ILE A 58 3.60 -12.49 -7.00
C ILE A 58 4.91 -12.78 -7.75
N ASP A 59 5.22 -12.03 -8.80
CA ASP A 59 6.49 -12.17 -9.52
C ASP A 59 7.68 -11.87 -8.61
N CYS A 60 7.60 -10.80 -7.80
CA CYS A 60 8.60 -10.49 -6.77
C CYS A 60 8.78 -11.62 -5.75
N LEU A 61 7.67 -12.15 -5.23
CA LEU A 61 7.70 -13.26 -4.27
C LEU A 61 8.39 -14.50 -4.86
N ASN A 62 8.02 -14.89 -6.08
CA ASN A 62 8.60 -16.05 -6.75
C ASN A 62 10.12 -15.87 -7.00
N HIS A 63 10.55 -14.67 -7.38
CA HIS A 63 11.97 -14.35 -7.53
C HIS A 63 12.72 -14.43 -6.21
N ALA A 64 12.15 -13.88 -5.12
CA ALA A 64 12.76 -13.97 -3.80
C ALA A 64 12.92 -15.41 -3.32
N GLU A 65 11.85 -16.19 -3.41
CA GLU A 65 11.85 -17.59 -2.98
C GLU A 65 12.87 -18.43 -3.78
N SER A 66 12.93 -18.21 -5.10
CA SER A 66 13.87 -18.93 -5.97
C SER A 66 15.32 -18.55 -5.72
N ASN A 67 15.62 -17.24 -5.59
CA ASN A 67 17.00 -16.76 -5.42
C ASN A 67 17.58 -17.10 -4.05
N LEU A 68 16.74 -17.05 -3.01
CA LEU A 68 17.19 -17.27 -1.64
C LEU A 68 17.01 -18.73 -1.19
N ASN A 69 16.35 -19.56 -1.99
CA ASN A 69 15.92 -20.91 -1.62
C ASN A 69 15.20 -20.91 -0.25
N LYS A 70 14.31 -19.95 -0.05
CA LYS A 70 13.53 -19.72 1.17
C LYS A 70 12.05 -19.69 0.85
N HIS A 71 11.25 -19.90 1.88
CA HIS A 71 9.82 -19.73 1.84
C HIS A 71 9.43 -18.55 2.75
N PHE A 72 8.52 -17.70 2.29
CA PHE A 72 8.04 -16.56 3.07
C PHE A 72 6.59 -16.78 3.50
N ASP A 73 6.26 -16.48 4.74
CA ASP A 73 4.90 -16.61 5.26
C ASP A 73 4.01 -15.42 4.89
N TYR A 74 4.62 -14.24 4.80
CA TYR A 74 3.93 -12.98 4.52
C TYR A 74 4.65 -12.17 3.45
N VAL A 75 3.85 -11.41 2.71
CA VAL A 75 4.32 -10.41 1.74
C VAL A 75 3.79 -9.06 2.17
N VAL A 76 4.69 -8.08 2.26
CA VAL A 76 4.37 -6.68 2.54
C VAL A 76 4.69 -5.86 1.30
N ASP A 77 3.68 -5.23 0.71
CA ASP A 77 3.87 -4.31 -0.41
C ASP A 77 3.77 -2.87 0.11
N LEU A 78 4.75 -2.08 -0.25
CA LEU A 78 4.89 -0.68 0.14
C LEU A 78 4.84 0.18 -1.11
N ASP A 79 3.75 0.90 -1.31
CA ASP A 79 3.65 1.78 -2.47
C ASP A 79 4.61 2.97 -2.35
N VAL A 80 5.29 3.29 -3.43
CA VAL A 80 6.30 4.37 -3.45
C VAL A 80 5.68 5.75 -3.40
N THR A 81 4.42 5.88 -3.82
CA THR A 81 3.69 7.15 -3.83
C THR A 81 3.21 7.60 -2.46
N SER A 82 3.27 6.74 -1.44
CA SER A 82 2.90 7.04 -0.06
C SER A 82 4.13 7.10 0.88
N PRO A 83 5.00 8.10 0.78
CA PRO A 83 6.29 8.11 1.46
C PRO A 83 6.25 8.49 2.94
N LEU A 84 5.12 8.98 3.47
CA LEU A 84 5.00 9.49 4.84
C LEU A 84 4.75 8.42 5.90
N ARG A 85 4.56 7.15 5.50
CA ARG A 85 4.49 6.03 6.47
C ARG A 85 5.79 5.91 7.25
N ASN A 86 5.71 5.44 8.46
CA ASN A 86 6.88 5.16 9.29
C ASN A 86 7.05 3.64 9.52
N LEU A 87 8.17 3.26 10.13
CA LEU A 87 8.47 1.85 10.41
C LEU A 87 7.45 1.21 11.37
N ILE A 88 6.94 1.98 12.31
CA ILE A 88 5.95 1.51 13.29
C ILE A 88 4.64 1.14 12.58
N ASP A 89 4.24 1.89 11.55
CA ASP A 89 3.05 1.55 10.75
C ASP A 89 3.23 0.18 10.07
N ILE A 90 4.41 -0.08 9.50
CA ILE A 90 4.72 -1.35 8.83
C ILE A 90 4.72 -2.51 9.82
N GLU A 91 5.39 -2.35 10.96
CA GLU A 91 5.46 -3.35 12.02
C GLU A 91 4.07 -3.68 12.57
N ASN A 92 3.28 -2.65 12.91
CA ASN A 92 1.93 -2.84 13.42
C ASN A 92 1.03 -3.57 12.41
N CYS A 93 1.10 -3.22 11.12
CA CYS A 93 0.33 -3.90 10.08
C CYS A 93 0.68 -5.39 10.01
N LEU A 94 1.98 -5.72 10.04
CA LEU A 94 2.45 -7.10 9.97
C LEU A 94 2.07 -7.89 11.23
N GLU A 95 2.31 -7.33 12.43
CA GLU A 95 1.97 -7.96 13.69
C GLU A 95 0.47 -8.17 13.83
N PHE A 96 -0.33 -7.15 13.50
CA PHE A 96 -1.78 -7.26 13.55
C PHE A 96 -2.33 -8.35 12.62
N THR A 97 -1.73 -8.51 11.44
CA THR A 97 -2.09 -9.60 10.52
C THR A 97 -1.74 -10.97 11.09
N LYS A 98 -0.56 -11.12 11.69
CA LYS A 98 -0.09 -12.38 12.29
C LYS A 98 -0.91 -12.78 13.50
N ASP A 99 -1.09 -11.89 14.46
CA ASP A 99 -1.70 -12.18 15.76
C ASP A 99 -3.16 -12.60 15.63
N GLN A 100 -3.86 -12.03 14.68
CA GLN A 100 -5.28 -12.33 14.45
C GLN A 100 -5.50 -13.46 13.44
N GLY A 101 -4.45 -13.95 12.79
CA GLY A 101 -4.53 -15.01 11.77
C GLY A 101 -5.28 -14.58 10.51
N PHE A 102 -5.28 -13.29 10.20
CA PHE A 102 -5.95 -12.75 9.02
C PHE A 102 -5.20 -13.10 7.72
N LYS A 103 -5.94 -13.10 6.62
CA LYS A 103 -5.42 -13.45 5.31
C LYS A 103 -4.70 -12.30 4.64
N ASN A 104 -5.27 -11.10 4.74
CA ASN A 104 -4.66 -9.87 4.24
C ASN A 104 -5.14 -8.64 5.00
N LEU A 105 -4.33 -7.59 4.91
CA LEU A 105 -4.57 -6.28 5.49
C LEU A 105 -4.32 -5.20 4.44
N ILE A 106 -5.14 -4.17 4.46
CA ILE A 106 -4.96 -2.93 3.70
C ILE A 106 -4.97 -1.73 4.63
N THR A 107 -4.13 -0.74 4.35
CA THR A 107 -4.16 0.51 5.10
C THR A 107 -5.17 1.48 4.51
N VAL A 108 -5.83 2.20 5.40
CA VAL A 108 -6.87 3.17 5.07
C VAL A 108 -6.74 4.41 5.95
N THR A 109 -7.42 5.47 5.58
CA THR A 109 -7.63 6.64 6.43
C THR A 109 -9.09 7.08 6.38
N ASN A 110 -9.54 7.85 7.36
CA ASN A 110 -10.91 8.34 7.39
C ASN A 110 -11.20 9.24 6.19
N SER A 111 -12.23 8.91 5.40
CA SER A 111 -12.58 9.70 4.23
C SER A 111 -13.19 11.05 4.60
N LYS A 112 -12.69 12.10 3.95
CA LYS A 112 -13.26 13.47 4.04
C LYS A 112 -14.57 13.60 3.27
N LYS A 113 -14.78 12.76 2.28
CA LYS A 113 -15.98 12.69 1.45
C LYS A 113 -16.72 11.40 1.71
N ASN A 114 -18.01 11.41 1.39
CA ASN A 114 -18.85 10.24 1.63
C ASN A 114 -19.83 10.03 0.46
N PRO A 115 -19.83 8.84 -0.15
CA PRO A 115 -20.65 8.55 -1.33
C PRO A 115 -22.16 8.69 -1.09
N TYR A 116 -22.58 8.66 0.16
CA TYR A 116 -24.01 8.75 0.52
C TYR A 116 -24.52 10.18 0.65
N PHE A 117 -23.66 11.22 0.68
CA PHE A 117 -24.20 12.58 0.87
C PHE A 117 -23.38 13.72 0.23
N ASN A 118 -22.12 13.53 -0.16
CA ASN A 118 -21.30 14.61 -0.74
C ASN A 118 -20.27 14.17 -1.80
N GLN A 119 -20.40 12.95 -2.32
CA GLN A 119 -19.79 12.53 -3.56
C GLN A 119 -20.86 12.31 -4.62
N ILE A 120 -20.64 12.85 -5.80
CA ILE A 120 -21.59 12.75 -6.92
C ILE A 120 -20.92 12.11 -8.13
N GLU A 121 -21.70 11.41 -8.92
CA GLU A 121 -21.36 10.98 -10.27
C GLU A 121 -22.24 11.72 -11.28
N ILE A 122 -21.75 11.88 -12.49
CA ILE A 122 -22.49 12.48 -13.61
C ILE A 122 -23.01 11.35 -14.48
N THR A 123 -24.31 11.19 -14.49
CA THR A 123 -25.03 10.20 -15.33
C THR A 123 -25.74 10.87 -16.49
N ASN A 124 -26.33 10.08 -17.38
CA ASN A 124 -27.18 10.59 -18.45
C ASN A 124 -28.47 11.30 -17.93
N GLU A 125 -28.84 11.06 -16.68
CA GLU A 125 -30.00 11.69 -16.01
C GLU A 125 -29.58 12.93 -15.19
N GLY A 126 -28.28 13.29 -15.21
CA GLY A 126 -27.72 14.42 -14.46
C GLY A 126 -26.90 13.99 -13.25
N PRO A 127 -26.47 14.95 -12.40
CA PRO A 127 -25.70 14.69 -11.19
C PRO A 127 -26.52 13.90 -10.17
N GLN A 128 -25.92 12.81 -9.66
CA GLN A 128 -26.52 11.95 -8.64
C GLN A 128 -25.50 11.61 -7.55
N LEU A 129 -25.97 11.25 -6.35
CA LEU A 129 -25.08 10.70 -5.31
C LEU A 129 -24.53 9.34 -5.74
N VAL A 130 -23.24 9.08 -5.50
CA VAL A 130 -22.58 7.81 -5.83
C VAL A 130 -23.30 6.62 -5.19
N LYS A 131 -23.83 6.80 -3.96
CA LYS A 131 -24.65 5.79 -3.30
C LYS A 131 -25.94 6.43 -2.78
N SER A 132 -27.08 5.88 -3.19
CA SER A 132 -28.36 6.24 -2.62
C SER A 132 -28.61 5.47 -1.32
N GLY A 133 -29.00 6.19 -0.26
CA GLY A 133 -29.44 5.57 1.00
C GLY A 133 -30.78 6.17 1.42
N HIS A 134 -31.85 5.40 1.38
CA HIS A 134 -33.22 5.91 1.61
C HIS A 134 -33.44 6.59 2.96
N ASN A 135 -32.54 6.38 3.95
CA ASN A 135 -32.65 6.95 5.29
C ASN A 135 -31.46 7.84 5.70
N ILE A 136 -30.57 8.16 4.79
CA ILE A 136 -29.38 8.95 5.10
C ILE A 136 -29.69 10.43 4.84
N LYS A 137 -29.97 11.15 5.93
CA LYS A 137 -30.30 12.59 5.89
C LYS A 137 -29.08 13.51 6.15
N GLY A 138 -27.92 12.95 6.43
CA GLY A 138 -26.70 13.72 6.71
C GLY A 138 -25.54 12.87 7.21
N ARG A 139 -24.45 13.55 7.53
CA ARG A 139 -23.18 12.90 7.92
C ARG A 139 -23.32 11.90 9.07
N GLN A 140 -24.11 12.23 10.09
CA GLN A 140 -24.25 11.40 11.31
C GLN A 140 -24.99 10.09 11.08
N SER A 141 -25.83 10.02 10.04
CA SER A 141 -26.57 8.80 9.69
C SER A 141 -25.94 7.99 8.58
N ALA A 142 -24.85 8.50 7.97
CA ALA A 142 -24.12 7.79 6.92
C ALA A 142 -23.16 6.75 7.53
N PRO A 143 -22.97 5.60 6.87
CA PRO A 143 -21.91 4.67 7.24
C PRO A 143 -20.54 5.35 7.23
N LYS A 144 -19.62 4.90 8.09
CA LYS A 144 -18.23 5.29 7.99
C LYS A 144 -17.66 4.83 6.65
N VAL A 145 -16.90 5.70 6.03
CA VAL A 145 -16.20 5.46 4.77
C VAL A 145 -14.74 5.79 4.98
N TYR A 146 -13.90 4.98 4.39
CA TYR A 146 -12.45 5.13 4.42
C TYR A 146 -11.92 5.27 3.00
N ASP A 147 -10.86 6.05 2.85
CA ASP A 147 -10.06 6.10 1.65
C ASP A 147 -8.91 5.10 1.78
N MET A 148 -8.68 4.27 0.77
CA MET A 148 -7.47 3.47 0.69
C MET A 148 -6.31 4.41 0.40
N ASN A 149 -5.32 4.42 1.28
CA ASN A 149 -4.18 5.33 1.15
C ASN A 149 -2.99 4.72 0.40
N ALA A 150 -3.19 3.56 -0.22
CA ALA A 150 -2.20 2.83 -0.99
C ALA A 150 -0.82 2.65 -0.30
N SER A 151 -0.75 2.80 1.02
CA SER A 151 0.53 2.87 1.72
C SER A 151 1.14 1.50 2.03
N ILE A 152 0.38 0.65 2.73
CA ILE A 152 0.86 -0.66 3.18
C ILE A 152 -0.20 -1.71 2.89
N TYR A 153 0.22 -2.78 2.23
CA TYR A 153 -0.58 -3.97 2.04
C TYR A 153 0.16 -5.17 2.62
N VAL A 154 -0.54 -6.02 3.33
CA VAL A 154 0.02 -7.27 3.89
C VAL A 154 -0.83 -8.44 3.42
N TRP A 155 -0.20 -9.48 2.94
CA TRP A 155 -0.85 -10.75 2.60
C TRP A 155 -0.14 -11.91 3.29
N SER A 156 -0.89 -12.89 3.75
CA SER A 156 -0.33 -14.22 3.88
C SER A 156 0.02 -14.75 2.48
N ARG A 157 1.14 -15.45 2.36
CA ARG A 157 1.62 -16.00 1.09
C ARG A 157 0.54 -16.82 0.37
N ASP A 158 -0.07 -17.73 1.10
CA ASP A 158 -1.04 -18.66 0.50
C ASP A 158 -2.27 -17.93 -0.03
N PHE A 159 -2.74 -16.90 0.67
CA PHE A 159 -3.84 -16.07 0.21
C PHE A 159 -3.46 -15.29 -1.05
N LEU A 160 -2.28 -14.68 -1.07
CA LEU A 160 -1.80 -13.92 -2.22
C LEU A 160 -1.74 -14.78 -3.49
N ILE A 161 -1.21 -16.01 -3.38
CA ILE A 161 -1.04 -16.90 -4.52
C ILE A 161 -2.36 -17.51 -4.99
N ASN A 162 -3.23 -17.90 -4.06
CA ASN A 162 -4.44 -18.65 -4.40
C ASN A 162 -5.61 -17.75 -4.78
N GLU A 163 -5.81 -16.66 -4.04
CA GLU A 163 -6.99 -15.79 -4.21
C GLU A 163 -6.74 -14.62 -5.17
N LYS A 164 -5.52 -14.12 -5.23
CA LYS A 164 -5.11 -13.02 -6.11
C LYS A 164 -6.05 -11.81 -6.07
N THR A 165 -6.48 -11.43 -4.88
CA THR A 165 -7.44 -10.33 -4.66
C THR A 165 -7.00 -9.42 -3.53
N LEU A 166 -7.47 -8.16 -3.59
CA LEU A 166 -7.32 -7.20 -2.48
C LEU A 166 -8.41 -7.38 -1.42
N PHE A 167 -9.57 -7.89 -1.81
CA PHE A 167 -10.74 -7.95 -0.93
C PHE A 167 -11.28 -9.36 -0.79
N SER A 168 -11.48 -9.76 0.45
CA SER A 168 -12.19 -10.97 0.83
C SER A 168 -13.01 -10.73 2.11
N ARG A 169 -13.67 -11.75 2.61
CA ARG A 169 -14.32 -11.66 3.92
C ARG A 169 -13.34 -11.58 5.09
N ASP A 170 -12.11 -12.04 4.86
CA ASP A 170 -11.01 -12.10 5.84
C ASP A 170 -10.05 -10.90 5.69
N THR A 171 -10.39 -9.92 4.83
CA THR A 171 -9.62 -8.69 4.69
C THR A 171 -9.89 -7.77 5.86
N ILE A 172 -8.82 -7.31 6.51
CA ILE A 172 -8.90 -6.31 7.57
C ILE A 172 -8.34 -4.96 7.11
N VAL A 173 -8.71 -3.92 7.81
CA VAL A 173 -8.23 -2.56 7.57
C VAL A 173 -7.42 -2.07 8.76
N TYR A 174 -6.34 -1.36 8.49
CA TYR A 174 -5.55 -0.63 9.48
C TYR A 174 -5.73 0.87 9.23
N ASP A 175 -6.32 1.57 10.20
CA ASP A 175 -6.60 3.01 10.11
C ASP A 175 -5.32 3.79 10.42
N MET A 176 -4.71 4.40 9.40
CA MET A 176 -3.53 5.24 9.54
C MET A 176 -3.93 6.70 9.77
N PRO A 177 -3.15 7.45 10.55
CA PRO A 177 -3.31 8.89 10.68
C PRO A 177 -3.30 9.62 9.33
N GLU A 178 -4.13 10.64 9.20
CA GLU A 178 -4.28 11.39 7.94
C GLU A 178 -2.95 12.00 7.46
N GLU A 179 -2.14 12.51 8.38
CA GLU A 179 -0.84 13.12 8.07
C GLU A 179 0.17 12.15 7.46
N ARG A 180 0.02 10.84 7.69
CA ARG A 180 0.86 9.79 7.10
C ARG A 180 0.19 9.01 5.97
N SER A 181 -1.00 9.44 5.57
CA SER A 181 -1.84 8.78 4.57
C SER A 181 -1.92 9.53 3.24
N LEU A 182 -1.04 10.51 3.03
CA LEU A 182 -1.02 11.26 1.77
C LEU A 182 -0.33 10.42 0.69
N ASP A 183 -1.02 10.31 -0.45
CA ASP A 183 -0.54 9.69 -1.67
C ASP A 183 -0.18 10.76 -2.70
N ILE A 184 0.87 10.54 -3.48
CA ILE A 184 1.35 11.48 -4.49
C ILE A 184 0.75 11.07 -5.85
N ASP A 185 -0.40 11.63 -6.17
CA ASP A 185 -1.08 11.43 -7.46
C ASP A 185 -0.78 12.54 -8.48
N ASN A 186 -0.41 13.70 -7.97
CA ASN A 186 -0.19 14.88 -8.80
C ASN A 186 0.87 15.83 -8.20
N GLU A 187 1.17 16.90 -8.94
CA GLU A 187 2.21 17.87 -8.53
C GLU A 187 1.87 18.64 -7.24
N LEU A 188 0.59 18.84 -6.94
CA LEU A 188 0.20 19.48 -5.69
C LEU A 188 0.47 18.58 -4.50
N ASP A 189 0.14 17.29 -4.61
CA ASP A 189 0.42 16.31 -3.56
C ASP A 189 1.92 16.21 -3.31
N PHE A 190 2.73 16.18 -4.38
CA PHE A 190 4.18 16.20 -4.27
C PHE A 190 4.70 17.40 -3.49
N LYS A 191 4.17 18.61 -3.76
CA LYS A 191 4.56 19.83 -3.03
C LYS A 191 4.17 19.75 -1.55
N ILE A 192 2.99 19.23 -1.25
CA ILE A 192 2.53 19.06 0.13
C ILE A 192 3.42 18.04 0.86
N VAL A 193 3.61 16.87 0.30
CA VAL A 193 4.44 15.80 0.89
C VAL A 193 5.89 16.29 1.09
N LYS A 194 6.47 16.96 0.09
CA LYS A 194 7.80 17.55 0.19
C LYS A 194 7.89 18.53 1.35
N HIS A 195 6.90 19.42 1.49
CA HIS A 195 6.87 20.40 2.59
C HIS A 195 6.80 19.71 3.96
N LEU A 196 6.00 18.66 4.08
CA LEU A 196 5.88 17.89 5.32
C LEU A 196 7.19 17.20 5.70
N ILE A 197 7.86 16.58 4.73
CA ILE A 197 9.17 15.92 4.96
C ILE A 197 10.25 16.93 5.37
N GLU A 198 10.30 18.10 4.71
CA GLU A 198 11.31 19.13 4.97
C GLU A 198 11.11 19.85 6.32
N ASN A 199 9.93 19.84 6.90
CA ASN A 199 9.59 20.50 8.16
C ASN A 199 9.33 19.54 9.32
N GLU A 200 9.80 18.30 9.20
CA GLU A 200 9.71 17.26 10.23
C GLU A 200 8.28 17.08 10.79
N LEU A 201 7.49 16.29 10.13
CA LEU A 201 6.35 15.66 10.81
C LEU A 201 6.81 14.72 11.90
#